data_7a81c5a41aecd5f30d505ab13859c414
#
_entry.id   7a81c5a41aecd5f30d505ab13859c414
#
_cell.length_a   1.000
_cell.length_b   1.000
_cell.length_c   1.000
_cell.angle_alpha   90.00
_cell.angle_beta   90.00
_cell.angle_gamma   90.00
#
_symmetry.space_group_name_H-M   'P 1'
#
loop_
_entity.id
_entity.type
_entity.pdbx_description
1 polymer ?
#
loop_
_entity_poly.entity_id
_entity_poly.type
_entity_poly.pdbx_seq_one_letter_code
_entity_poly.pdbx_strand_id
1 'polypeptide(L)'
;MPILNKPMRPALVGMVVFLISSLLAAVIVYLSEQHRRQLEQSRALAMASDHAQALQQNLQQALSATLTLATLVQQGHGDIANFEALARDMLLRYPGVSAMALEPGGVVQRIVPLDGDAHALGLDLLRHAAREKEAKLARDSGQLTLAGPYELVQGGLGALGFYPVFVDDSHGQRSFWGFVNVVLRLPQALAPTQLEQIVARGYDYALWHIDPASQQRQIIAQSAKLPLGSADFDLKVPNAKWTLSVAPTSGWADPQGLSLSIALAALFSVLLAYGAKQTQATRLRAKGLQVDVNTQASELVALNQRLQSTLDALSDLLFETDLDGRYLDCHSPRSDLLPAPSAELLGKTLHQVLPV
;
A
#
# COMPACT_ATOMS: atom_id res chain seq x y z
N MET A 1 -47.60 -22.09 21.92
CA MET A 1 -46.64 -23.00 21.26
C MET A 1 -45.22 -22.61 21.71
N PRO A 2 -44.54 -23.38 22.56
CA PRO A 2 -43.15 -23.12 22.91
C PRO A 2 -42.29 -23.69 21.77
N ILE A 3 -41.65 -22.82 21.02
CA ILE A 3 -40.61 -23.19 20.08
C ILE A 3 -39.48 -23.84 20.88
N LEU A 4 -39.35 -25.15 20.74
CA LEU A 4 -38.28 -25.94 21.34
C LEU A 4 -36.93 -25.36 20.92
N ASN A 5 -36.33 -24.59 21.78
CA ASN A 5 -34.95 -24.09 21.63
C ASN A 5 -33.98 -25.26 21.94
N LYS A 6 -33.89 -26.19 20.98
CA LYS A 6 -32.98 -27.34 21.10
C LYS A 6 -31.56 -26.79 21.15
N PRO A 7 -30.77 -27.04 22.18
CA PRO A 7 -29.43 -26.46 22.28
C PRO A 7 -28.60 -26.90 21.09
N MET A 8 -28.00 -25.92 20.37
CA MET A 8 -27.12 -26.21 19.21
C MET A 8 -25.95 -27.10 19.66
N ARG A 9 -25.66 -28.11 18.87
CA ARG A 9 -24.51 -29.00 19.12
C ARG A 9 -23.21 -28.17 19.16
N PRO A 10 -22.28 -28.40 20.10
CA PRO A 10 -21.05 -27.63 20.23
C PRO A 10 -20.20 -27.57 18.94
N ALA A 11 -20.22 -28.67 18.16
CA ALA A 11 -19.55 -28.74 16.87
C ALA A 11 -20.14 -27.75 15.85
N LEU A 12 -21.47 -27.56 15.86
CA LEU A 12 -22.15 -26.66 14.93
C LEU A 12 -21.86 -25.18 15.30
N VAL A 13 -21.80 -24.86 16.61
CA VAL A 13 -21.41 -23.52 17.08
C VAL A 13 -19.97 -23.22 16.66
N GLY A 14 -19.04 -24.14 16.86
CA GLY A 14 -17.66 -24.01 16.42
C GLY A 14 -17.55 -23.79 14.92
N MET A 15 -18.31 -24.53 14.11
CA MET A 15 -18.34 -24.39 12.65
C MET A 15 -18.88 -23.02 12.20
N VAL A 16 -19.96 -22.53 12.81
CA VAL A 16 -20.53 -21.21 12.48
C VAL A 16 -19.53 -20.10 12.84
N VAL A 17 -18.91 -20.17 14.01
CA VAL A 17 -17.89 -19.20 14.44
C VAL A 17 -16.68 -19.24 13.49
N PHE A 18 -16.24 -20.43 13.07
CA PHE A 18 -15.17 -20.58 12.08
C PHE A 18 -15.51 -19.88 10.77
N LEU A 19 -16.69 -20.13 10.20
CA LEU A 19 -17.10 -19.54 8.94
C LEU A 19 -17.20 -18.00 9.02
N ILE A 20 -17.81 -17.49 10.09
CA ILE A 20 -17.93 -16.04 10.28
C ILE A 20 -16.56 -15.38 10.48
N SER A 21 -15.71 -15.95 11.33
CA SER A 21 -14.38 -15.41 11.61
C SER A 21 -13.47 -15.50 10.38
N SER A 22 -13.55 -16.58 9.61
CA SER A 22 -12.79 -16.74 8.35
C SER A 22 -13.23 -15.73 7.29
N LEU A 23 -14.54 -15.50 7.14
CA LEU A 23 -15.06 -14.49 6.23
C LEU A 23 -14.60 -13.09 6.62
N LEU A 24 -14.72 -12.75 7.92
CA LEU A 24 -14.28 -11.45 8.42
C LEU A 24 -12.78 -11.26 8.23
N ALA A 25 -11.97 -12.27 8.54
CA ALA A 25 -10.53 -12.25 8.35
C ALA A 25 -10.15 -12.10 6.88
N ALA A 26 -10.85 -12.79 5.96
CA ALA A 26 -10.63 -12.64 4.52
C ALA A 26 -10.91 -11.21 4.04
N VAL A 27 -11.99 -10.59 4.53
CA VAL A 27 -12.31 -9.19 4.21
C VAL A 27 -11.22 -8.25 4.74
N ILE A 28 -10.75 -8.45 5.97
CA ILE A 28 -9.68 -7.62 6.56
C ILE A 28 -8.38 -7.76 5.75
N VAL A 29 -7.98 -8.97 5.38
CA VAL A 29 -6.78 -9.22 4.56
C VAL A 29 -6.93 -8.56 3.20
N TYR A 30 -8.08 -8.67 2.56
CA TYR A 30 -8.37 -8.04 1.28
C TYR A 30 -8.26 -6.51 1.34
N LEU A 31 -8.89 -5.88 2.33
CA LEU A 31 -8.87 -4.43 2.52
C LEU A 31 -7.46 -3.92 2.87
N SER A 32 -6.71 -4.65 3.70
CA SER A 32 -5.34 -4.28 4.05
C SER A 32 -4.41 -4.35 2.84
N GLU A 33 -4.57 -5.37 1.97
CA GLU A 33 -3.79 -5.49 0.74
C GLU A 33 -4.14 -4.39 -0.26
N GLN A 34 -5.42 -4.04 -0.42
CA GLN A 34 -5.82 -2.89 -1.24
C GLN A 34 -5.21 -1.58 -0.73
N HIS A 35 -5.29 -1.35 0.57
CA HIS A 35 -4.72 -0.14 1.18
C HIS A 35 -3.20 -0.07 0.99
N ARG A 36 -2.50 -1.19 1.17
CA ARG A 36 -1.06 -1.30 0.93
C ARG A 36 -0.70 -0.94 -0.53
N ARG A 37 -1.44 -1.52 -1.50
CA ARG A 37 -1.22 -1.21 -2.93
C ARG A 37 -1.44 0.26 -3.25
N GLN A 38 -2.47 0.87 -2.71
CA GLN A 38 -2.74 2.30 -2.89
C GLN A 38 -1.61 3.17 -2.32
N LEU A 39 -1.10 2.84 -1.14
CA LEU A 39 0.03 3.54 -0.53
C LEU A 39 1.31 3.41 -1.39
N GLU A 40 1.62 2.21 -1.87
CA GLU A 40 2.78 2.00 -2.74
C GLU A 40 2.64 2.73 -4.09
N GLN A 41 1.45 2.74 -4.69
CA GLN A 41 1.17 3.52 -5.90
C GLN A 41 1.33 5.01 -5.66
N SER A 42 0.84 5.53 -4.55
CA SER A 42 0.99 6.94 -4.18
C SER A 42 2.46 7.32 -3.96
N ARG A 43 3.25 6.45 -3.33
CA ARG A 43 4.70 6.65 -3.14
C ARG A 43 5.45 6.65 -4.46
N ALA A 44 5.16 5.70 -5.34
CA ALA A 44 5.77 5.63 -6.65
C ALA A 44 5.43 6.86 -7.51
N LEU A 45 4.17 7.31 -7.46
CA LEU A 45 3.72 8.51 -8.18
C LEU A 45 4.38 9.78 -7.62
N ALA A 46 4.50 9.93 -6.31
CA ALA A 46 5.20 11.05 -5.69
C ALA A 46 6.67 11.08 -6.11
N MET A 47 7.34 9.91 -6.08
CA MET A 47 8.73 9.78 -6.53
C MET A 47 8.88 10.12 -8.01
N ALA A 48 7.98 9.61 -8.87
CA ALA A 48 7.96 9.95 -10.29
C ALA A 48 7.77 11.45 -10.50
N SER A 49 6.85 12.08 -9.76
CA SER A 49 6.60 13.53 -9.81
C SER A 49 7.82 14.34 -9.42
N ASP A 50 8.47 14.01 -8.30
CA ASP A 50 9.62 14.76 -7.78
C ASP A 50 10.79 14.74 -8.78
N HIS A 51 11.15 13.54 -9.26
CA HIS A 51 12.23 13.39 -10.24
C HIS A 51 11.88 13.99 -11.62
N ALA A 52 10.63 13.86 -12.06
CA ALA A 52 10.18 14.46 -13.31
C ALA A 52 10.19 15.99 -13.26
N GLN A 53 9.80 16.59 -12.13
CA GLN A 53 9.89 18.05 -11.94
C GLN A 53 11.34 18.54 -11.94
N ALA A 54 12.25 17.83 -11.24
CA ALA A 54 13.67 18.13 -11.26
C ALA A 54 14.23 18.03 -12.69
N LEU A 55 13.84 17.00 -13.45
CA LEU A 55 14.22 16.84 -14.83
C LEU A 55 13.70 18.00 -15.70
N GLN A 56 12.44 18.35 -15.56
CA GLN A 56 11.84 19.46 -16.30
C GLN A 56 12.56 20.78 -16.02
N GLN A 57 12.89 21.07 -14.77
CA GLN A 57 13.63 22.27 -14.37
C GLN A 57 15.06 22.28 -14.98
N ASN A 58 15.78 21.16 -14.91
CA ASN A 58 17.11 21.04 -15.48
C ASN A 58 17.11 21.22 -17.01
N LEU A 59 16.14 20.63 -17.70
CA LEU A 59 15.98 20.80 -19.14
C LEU A 59 15.63 22.27 -19.49
N GLN A 60 14.74 22.90 -18.76
CA GLN A 60 14.39 24.32 -18.95
C GLN A 60 15.60 25.22 -18.73
N GLN A 61 16.40 24.96 -17.70
CA GLN A 61 17.63 25.71 -17.44
C GLN A 61 18.63 25.52 -18.59
N ALA A 62 18.90 24.30 -19.01
CA ALA A 62 19.81 24.03 -20.13
C ALA A 62 19.33 24.69 -21.43
N LEU A 63 18.04 24.58 -21.74
CA LEU A 63 17.44 25.17 -22.93
C LEU A 63 17.39 26.71 -22.88
N SER A 64 17.43 27.34 -21.72
CA SER A 64 17.47 28.80 -21.60
C SER A 64 18.73 29.40 -22.16
N ALA A 65 19.81 28.62 -22.33
CA ALA A 65 21.01 29.04 -23.04
C ALA A 65 20.74 29.48 -24.49
N THR A 66 19.74 28.87 -25.15
CA THR A 66 19.34 29.27 -26.51
C THR A 66 18.79 30.70 -26.56
N LEU A 67 18.00 31.08 -25.53
CA LEU A 67 17.46 32.45 -25.46
C LEU A 67 18.55 33.49 -25.27
N THR A 68 19.57 33.19 -24.47
CA THR A 68 20.75 34.05 -24.29
C THR A 68 21.50 34.20 -25.59
N LEU A 69 21.79 33.11 -26.29
CA LEU A 69 22.44 33.15 -27.60
C LEU A 69 21.59 33.90 -28.62
N ALA A 70 20.29 33.65 -28.68
CA ALA A 70 19.39 34.33 -29.60
C ALA A 70 19.42 35.85 -29.43
N THR A 71 19.40 36.31 -28.18
CA THR A 71 19.49 37.75 -27.85
C THR A 71 20.81 38.34 -28.35
N LEU A 72 21.92 37.63 -28.18
CA LEU A 72 23.21 38.08 -28.63
C LEU A 72 23.30 38.14 -30.15
N VAL A 73 22.76 37.16 -30.89
CA VAL A 73 22.65 37.18 -32.34
C VAL A 73 21.81 38.37 -32.80
N GLN A 74 20.69 38.66 -32.17
CA GLN A 74 19.82 39.78 -32.50
C GLN A 74 20.53 41.11 -32.26
N GLN A 75 21.23 41.29 -31.14
CA GLN A 75 22.00 42.51 -30.82
C GLN A 75 23.16 42.70 -31.77
N GLY A 76 23.80 41.60 -32.22
CA GLY A 76 24.91 41.63 -33.18
C GLY A 76 24.47 41.62 -34.65
N HIS A 77 23.18 41.84 -34.93
CA HIS A 77 22.63 41.80 -36.30
C HIS A 77 23.04 40.56 -37.12
N GLY A 78 23.04 39.41 -36.44
CA GLY A 78 23.33 38.13 -37.06
C GLY A 78 24.75 37.59 -36.81
N ASP A 79 25.61 38.33 -36.09
CA ASP A 79 26.93 37.84 -35.72
C ASP A 79 27.14 37.93 -34.20
N ILE A 80 27.98 37.05 -33.69
CA ILE A 80 28.47 37.10 -32.31
C ILE A 80 30.00 37.20 -32.35
N ALA A 81 30.54 38.35 -32.01
CA ALA A 81 31.97 38.50 -31.85
C ALA A 81 32.49 37.54 -30.77
N ASN A 82 33.56 36.82 -31.05
CA ASN A 82 34.18 35.84 -30.15
C ASN A 82 33.23 34.74 -29.66
N PHE A 83 32.32 34.24 -30.49
CA PHE A 83 31.37 33.20 -30.15
C PHE A 83 32.02 32.00 -29.47
N GLU A 84 33.21 31.57 -29.93
CA GLU A 84 33.90 30.40 -29.38
C GLU A 84 34.29 30.58 -27.90
N ALA A 85 34.76 31.76 -27.53
CA ALA A 85 35.11 32.07 -26.16
C ALA A 85 33.85 32.18 -25.29
N LEU A 86 32.83 32.86 -25.77
CA LEU A 86 31.53 33.01 -25.10
C LEU A 86 30.84 31.67 -24.90
N ALA A 87 30.76 30.83 -25.93
CA ALA A 87 30.12 29.53 -25.84
C ALA A 87 30.83 28.60 -24.86
N ARG A 88 32.19 28.62 -24.81
CA ARG A 88 32.94 27.87 -23.80
C ARG A 88 32.61 28.33 -22.38
N ASP A 89 32.50 29.63 -22.14
CA ASP A 89 32.13 30.18 -20.84
C ASP A 89 30.68 29.82 -20.47
N MET A 90 29.78 29.87 -21.42
CA MET A 90 28.38 29.46 -21.25
C MET A 90 28.25 27.97 -20.93
N LEU A 91 29.00 27.10 -21.60
CA LEU A 91 28.97 25.66 -21.34
C LEU A 91 29.28 25.32 -19.88
N LEU A 92 30.13 26.09 -19.20
CA LEU A 92 30.42 25.92 -17.78
C LEU A 92 29.25 26.31 -16.90
N ARG A 93 28.37 27.18 -17.37
CA ARG A 93 27.21 27.73 -16.58
C ARG A 93 25.89 27.00 -16.82
N TYR A 94 25.79 26.23 -17.90
CA TYR A 94 24.58 25.49 -18.28
C TYR A 94 24.84 24.00 -18.23
N PRO A 95 24.67 23.38 -17.03
CA PRO A 95 24.84 21.93 -16.86
C PRO A 95 23.95 21.16 -17.83
N GLY A 96 24.47 20.09 -18.43
CA GLY A 96 23.73 19.25 -19.38
C GLY A 96 23.81 19.73 -20.85
N VAL A 97 24.22 20.94 -21.11
CA VAL A 97 24.55 21.40 -22.47
C VAL A 97 25.96 20.91 -22.83
N SER A 98 26.08 20.15 -23.91
CA SER A 98 27.36 19.60 -24.37
C SER A 98 27.97 20.39 -25.52
N ALA A 99 27.15 21.07 -26.32
CA ALA A 99 27.61 21.94 -27.38
C ALA A 99 26.60 23.06 -27.66
N MET A 100 27.08 24.13 -28.26
CA MET A 100 26.30 25.28 -28.73
C MET A 100 26.64 25.57 -30.17
N ALA A 101 25.63 25.86 -30.98
CA ALA A 101 25.81 26.12 -32.40
C ALA A 101 25.06 27.36 -32.87
N LEU A 102 25.64 28.00 -33.94
CA LEU A 102 25.00 29.04 -34.73
C LEU A 102 24.73 28.52 -36.13
N GLU A 103 23.50 28.71 -36.59
CA GLU A 103 22.97 28.06 -37.80
C GLU A 103 22.29 29.09 -38.73
N PRO A 104 23.05 30.04 -39.27
CA PRO A 104 22.51 31.00 -40.25
C PRO A 104 21.88 30.28 -41.44
N GLY A 105 20.67 30.69 -41.82
CA GLY A 105 19.90 30.03 -42.90
C GLY A 105 19.47 28.59 -42.57
N GLY A 106 19.68 28.13 -41.33
CA GLY A 106 19.44 26.74 -40.93
C GLY A 106 20.60 25.79 -41.16
N VAL A 107 21.78 26.33 -41.54
CA VAL A 107 23.00 25.54 -41.77
C VAL A 107 24.00 25.74 -40.63
N VAL A 108 24.48 24.65 -40.05
CA VAL A 108 25.47 24.69 -38.96
C VAL A 108 26.77 25.31 -39.44
N GLN A 109 27.05 26.55 -39.08
CA GLN A 109 28.28 27.25 -39.46
C GLN A 109 29.32 27.30 -38.35
N ARG A 110 28.88 27.41 -37.09
CA ARG A 110 29.77 27.48 -35.92
C ARG A 110 29.22 26.57 -34.82
N ILE A 111 30.10 25.77 -34.23
CA ILE A 111 29.76 24.87 -33.11
C ILE A 111 30.89 24.82 -32.10
N VAL A 112 30.56 24.80 -30.84
CA VAL A 112 31.52 24.76 -29.70
C VAL A 112 31.04 23.74 -28.66
N PRO A 113 31.93 22.81 -28.26
CA PRO A 113 33.28 22.55 -28.74
C PRO A 113 33.25 21.95 -30.16
N LEU A 114 34.30 22.19 -30.93
CA LEU A 114 34.41 21.60 -32.25
C LEU A 114 34.87 20.13 -32.20
N ASP A 115 35.59 19.76 -31.14
CA ASP A 115 36.12 18.42 -30.94
C ASP A 115 34.96 17.40 -30.75
N GLY A 116 34.88 16.48 -31.73
CA GLY A 116 33.78 15.49 -31.80
C GLY A 116 32.56 15.97 -32.59
N ASP A 117 32.34 17.27 -32.77
CA ASP A 117 31.18 17.85 -33.45
C ASP A 117 31.49 18.39 -34.87
N ALA A 118 32.71 18.25 -35.34
CA ALA A 118 33.16 18.75 -36.65
C ALA A 118 32.31 18.21 -37.82
N HIS A 119 31.78 17.02 -37.72
CA HIS A 119 30.90 16.42 -38.75
C HIS A 119 29.53 17.10 -38.84
N ALA A 120 29.12 17.89 -37.83
CA ALA A 120 27.91 18.67 -37.88
C ALA A 120 28.05 19.95 -38.71
N LEU A 121 29.29 20.44 -38.97
CA LEU A 121 29.51 21.63 -39.78
C LEU A 121 29.00 21.42 -41.20
N GLY A 122 28.27 22.42 -41.72
CA GLY A 122 27.65 22.37 -43.03
C GLY A 122 26.33 21.59 -43.11
N LEU A 123 25.85 21.01 -42.01
CA LEU A 123 24.57 20.30 -41.96
C LEU A 123 23.42 21.29 -42.12
N ASP A 124 22.61 21.11 -43.17
CA ASP A 124 21.37 21.87 -43.40
C ASP A 124 20.21 21.22 -42.64
N LEU A 125 19.81 21.82 -41.54
CA LEU A 125 18.75 21.29 -40.66
C LEU A 125 17.35 21.33 -41.29
N LEU A 126 17.09 22.30 -42.17
CA LEU A 126 15.80 22.46 -42.85
C LEU A 126 15.57 21.42 -43.95
N ARG A 127 16.66 20.73 -44.36
CA ARG A 127 16.64 19.69 -45.40
C ARG A 127 17.08 18.33 -44.92
N HIS A 128 17.54 18.21 -43.66
CA HIS A 128 17.98 16.94 -43.09
C HIS A 128 16.79 16.08 -42.66
N ALA A 129 16.63 14.90 -43.26
CA ALA A 129 15.44 14.03 -43.10
C ALA A 129 15.03 13.74 -41.64
N ALA A 130 16.01 13.60 -40.74
CA ALA A 130 15.73 13.31 -39.33
C ALA A 130 15.46 14.55 -38.48
N ARG A 131 15.68 15.78 -38.99
CA ARG A 131 15.64 17.02 -38.19
C ARG A 131 14.75 18.11 -38.79
N GLU A 132 14.42 17.98 -40.08
CA GLU A 132 13.69 19.01 -40.84
C GLU A 132 12.31 19.35 -40.25
N LYS A 133 11.63 18.36 -39.69
CA LYS A 133 10.27 18.52 -39.12
C LYS A 133 10.30 19.49 -37.94
N GLU A 134 11.19 19.26 -36.98
CA GLU A 134 11.32 20.06 -35.76
C GLU A 134 11.96 21.43 -36.07
N ALA A 135 12.94 21.49 -36.98
CA ALA A 135 13.53 22.75 -37.42
C ALA A 135 12.49 23.65 -38.14
N LYS A 136 11.66 23.08 -39.03
CA LYS A 136 10.56 23.80 -39.66
C LYS A 136 9.53 24.23 -38.62
N LEU A 137 9.15 23.35 -37.67
CA LEU A 137 8.23 23.70 -36.58
C LEU A 137 8.78 24.90 -35.76
N ALA A 138 10.06 24.89 -35.40
CA ALA A 138 10.68 25.99 -34.67
C ALA A 138 10.60 27.28 -35.44
N ARG A 139 11.00 27.26 -36.74
CA ARG A 139 10.96 28.45 -37.62
C ARG A 139 9.56 29.01 -37.75
N ASP A 140 8.59 28.15 -38.02
CA ASP A 140 7.22 28.55 -38.38
C ASP A 140 6.41 28.99 -37.13
N SER A 141 6.66 28.39 -35.96
CA SER A 141 6.06 28.78 -34.72
C SER A 141 6.73 29.96 -33.98
N GLY A 142 7.98 30.23 -34.30
CA GLY A 142 8.79 31.19 -33.54
C GLY A 142 9.13 30.75 -32.12
N GLN A 143 8.92 29.47 -31.78
CA GLN A 143 9.08 28.93 -30.45
C GLN A 143 10.28 28.00 -30.33
N LEU A 144 10.84 27.93 -29.11
CA LEU A 144 11.82 26.91 -28.76
C LEU A 144 11.25 25.52 -29.02
N THR A 145 11.97 24.72 -29.77
CA THR A 145 11.60 23.36 -30.14
C THR A 145 12.68 22.38 -29.71
N LEU A 146 12.31 21.32 -29.03
CA LEU A 146 13.20 20.24 -28.67
C LEU A 146 13.07 19.12 -29.71
N ALA A 147 14.16 18.75 -30.33
CA ALA A 147 14.24 17.68 -31.33
C ALA A 147 15.01 16.48 -30.76
N GLY A 148 14.54 15.30 -31.05
CA GLY A 148 15.08 14.04 -30.55
C GLY A 148 14.28 13.40 -29.42
N PRO A 149 14.85 12.39 -28.73
CA PRO A 149 16.28 12.04 -28.76
C PRO A 149 16.73 11.36 -30.04
N TYR A 150 17.93 11.67 -30.46
CA TYR A 150 18.60 11.06 -31.61
C TYR A 150 19.91 10.40 -31.19
N GLU A 151 20.39 9.44 -31.96
CA GLU A 151 21.80 9.07 -31.88
C GLU A 151 22.66 10.23 -32.42
N LEU A 152 23.52 10.74 -31.54
CA LEU A 152 24.47 11.79 -31.93
C LEU A 152 25.57 11.21 -32.78
N VAL A 153 26.12 12.01 -33.70
CA VAL A 153 27.24 11.61 -34.58
C VAL A 153 28.47 11.18 -33.76
N GLN A 154 28.61 11.75 -32.56
CA GLN A 154 29.67 11.43 -31.58
C GLN A 154 29.37 10.21 -30.73
N GLY A 155 28.25 9.54 -30.98
CA GLY A 155 27.73 8.43 -30.19
C GLY A 155 26.91 8.85 -28.95
N GLY A 156 25.98 7.98 -28.54
CA GLY A 156 25.06 8.22 -27.45
C GLY A 156 23.83 9.03 -27.84
N LEU A 157 22.82 8.97 -26.99
CA LEU A 157 21.56 9.68 -27.17
C LEU A 157 21.74 11.18 -26.82
N GLY A 158 21.19 12.04 -27.67
CA GLY A 158 21.12 13.47 -27.42
C GLY A 158 19.84 14.10 -27.94
N ALA A 159 19.55 15.28 -27.43
CA ALA A 159 18.46 16.11 -27.89
C ALA A 159 18.99 17.50 -28.27
N LEU A 160 18.31 18.12 -29.20
CA LEU A 160 18.73 19.41 -29.79
C LEU A 160 17.65 20.45 -29.48
N GLY A 161 18.02 21.53 -28.79
CA GLY A 161 17.13 22.66 -28.55
C GLY A 161 17.30 23.72 -29.62
N PHE A 162 16.35 23.84 -30.55
CA PHE A 162 16.37 24.87 -31.61
C PHE A 162 15.55 26.07 -31.18
N TYR A 163 16.16 27.26 -31.21
CA TYR A 163 15.48 28.54 -31.09
C TYR A 163 15.64 29.35 -32.38
N PRO A 164 14.52 29.70 -33.07
CA PRO A 164 14.60 30.47 -34.30
C PRO A 164 14.89 31.94 -33.99
N VAL A 165 15.85 32.50 -34.72
CA VAL A 165 16.24 33.89 -34.59
C VAL A 165 15.79 34.66 -35.81
N PHE A 166 15.19 35.81 -35.56
CA PHE A 166 14.77 36.74 -36.59
C PHE A 166 15.50 38.05 -36.34
N VAL A 167 16.05 38.61 -37.38
CA VAL A 167 16.76 39.91 -37.37
C VAL A 167 16.06 40.88 -38.31
N ASP A 168 16.13 42.16 -37.95
CA ASP A 168 15.63 43.23 -38.82
C ASP A 168 16.68 43.56 -39.85
N ASP A 169 16.31 43.64 -41.14
CA ASP A 169 17.16 44.08 -42.21
C ASP A 169 17.32 45.62 -42.19
N SER A 170 18.13 46.12 -43.09
CA SER A 170 18.39 47.59 -43.24
C SER A 170 17.12 48.41 -43.52
N HIS A 171 16.02 47.79 -43.86
CA HIS A 171 14.72 48.40 -44.13
C HIS A 171 13.73 48.22 -43.00
N GLY A 172 14.15 47.60 -41.87
CA GLY A 172 13.29 47.31 -40.72
C GLY A 172 12.36 46.12 -40.95
N GLN A 173 12.60 45.30 -42.00
CA GLN A 173 11.80 44.12 -42.22
C GLN A 173 12.41 42.94 -41.48
N ARG A 174 11.59 42.32 -40.65
CA ARG A 174 11.97 41.14 -39.84
C ARG A 174 12.12 39.91 -40.72
N SER A 175 13.30 39.36 -40.82
CA SER A 175 13.60 38.17 -41.62
C SER A 175 14.17 37.04 -40.75
N PHE A 176 13.91 35.80 -41.19
CA PHE A 176 14.47 34.64 -40.53
C PHE A 176 15.98 34.59 -40.78
N TRP A 177 16.75 34.75 -39.70
CA TRP A 177 18.21 34.66 -39.76
C TRP A 177 18.70 33.24 -39.77
N GLY A 178 18.09 32.37 -38.95
CA GLY A 178 18.52 31.00 -38.73
C GLY A 178 18.15 30.49 -37.33
N PHE A 179 18.92 29.55 -36.83
CA PHE A 179 18.72 29.04 -35.46
C PHE A 179 19.97 29.27 -34.60
N VAL A 180 19.74 29.36 -33.31
CA VAL A 180 20.72 29.04 -32.28
C VAL A 180 20.32 27.70 -31.68
N ASN A 181 21.30 26.85 -31.44
CA ASN A 181 21.10 25.48 -31.03
C ASN A 181 21.94 25.15 -29.80
N VAL A 182 21.37 24.35 -28.90
CA VAL A 182 22.09 23.68 -27.83
C VAL A 182 21.92 22.17 -27.95
N VAL A 183 23.01 21.45 -27.79
CA VAL A 183 23.05 19.99 -27.81
C VAL A 183 23.04 19.51 -26.39
N LEU A 184 22.06 18.67 -26.05
CA LEU A 184 21.92 18.01 -24.75
C LEU A 184 22.35 16.55 -24.90
N ARG A 185 23.41 16.12 -24.25
CA ARG A 185 23.71 14.70 -24.10
C ARG A 185 22.87 14.15 -22.96
N LEU A 186 21.94 13.25 -23.27
CA LEU A 186 20.92 12.82 -22.30
C LEU A 186 21.49 12.16 -21.04
N PRO A 187 22.55 11.33 -21.07
CA PRO A 187 23.12 10.82 -19.81
C PRO A 187 23.61 11.94 -18.90
N GLN A 188 24.31 12.95 -19.44
CA GLN A 188 24.83 14.09 -18.68
C GLN A 188 23.72 15.07 -18.28
N ALA A 189 22.76 15.32 -19.15
CA ALA A 189 21.63 16.19 -18.86
C ALA A 189 20.67 15.59 -17.83
N LEU A 190 20.63 14.25 -17.72
CA LEU A 190 19.85 13.54 -16.74
C LEU A 190 20.56 13.36 -15.39
N ALA A 191 21.90 13.43 -15.34
CA ALA A 191 22.67 13.18 -14.13
C ALA A 191 22.21 14.01 -12.89
N PRO A 192 21.91 15.33 -13.03
CA PRO A 192 21.44 16.12 -11.90
C PRO A 192 20.11 15.67 -11.31
N THR A 193 19.31 14.90 -12.05
CA THR A 193 18.01 14.39 -11.60
C THR A 193 18.12 13.17 -10.68
N GLN A 194 19.32 12.58 -10.60
CA GLN A 194 19.63 11.45 -9.73
C GLN A 194 18.63 10.29 -9.86
N LEU A 195 18.24 9.94 -11.08
CA LEU A 195 17.30 8.83 -11.34
C LEU A 195 17.75 7.50 -10.71
N GLU A 196 19.05 7.33 -10.50
CA GLU A 196 19.63 6.18 -9.82
C GLU A 196 19.13 6.04 -8.35
N GLN A 197 18.74 7.15 -7.72
CA GLN A 197 18.14 7.09 -6.36
C GLN A 197 16.80 6.38 -6.34
N ILE A 198 16.07 6.35 -7.46
CA ILE A 198 14.84 5.57 -7.60
C ILE A 198 15.18 4.09 -7.41
N VAL A 199 16.25 3.62 -8.06
CA VAL A 199 16.71 2.22 -7.94
C VAL A 199 17.22 1.91 -6.55
N ALA A 200 17.97 2.83 -5.93
CA ALA A 200 18.46 2.68 -4.56
C ALA A 200 17.32 2.56 -3.53
N ARG A 201 16.15 3.08 -3.83
CA ARG A 201 14.94 2.97 -2.99
C ARG A 201 14.08 1.74 -3.30
N GLY A 202 14.54 0.85 -4.19
CA GLY A 202 13.85 -0.39 -4.53
C GLY A 202 12.77 -0.25 -5.61
N TYR A 203 12.89 0.76 -6.47
CA TYR A 203 11.98 0.97 -7.59
C TYR A 203 12.73 0.88 -8.92
N ASP A 204 12.06 0.40 -9.96
CA ASP A 204 12.51 0.49 -11.35
C ASP A 204 11.87 1.70 -12.01
N TYR A 205 12.57 2.27 -13.00
CA TYR A 205 12.08 3.42 -13.75
C TYR A 205 12.31 3.27 -15.25
N ALA A 206 11.50 3.99 -16.04
CA ALA A 206 11.71 4.24 -17.45
C ALA A 206 11.27 5.67 -17.80
N LEU A 207 12.17 6.46 -18.36
CA LEU A 207 11.89 7.74 -18.99
C LEU A 207 11.70 7.50 -20.47
N TRP A 208 10.59 7.92 -21.04
CA TRP A 208 10.25 7.65 -22.44
C TRP A 208 9.35 8.73 -23.03
N HIS A 209 9.26 8.73 -24.34
CA HIS A 209 8.27 9.52 -25.07
C HIS A 209 7.68 8.71 -26.24
N ILE A 210 6.63 9.26 -26.85
CA ILE A 210 6.09 8.71 -28.08
C ILE A 210 6.78 9.44 -29.23
N ASP A 211 7.49 8.71 -30.07
CA ASP A 211 8.08 9.25 -31.30
C ASP A 211 6.95 9.71 -32.26
N PRO A 212 6.92 10.98 -32.65
CA PRO A 212 5.88 11.52 -33.51
C PRO A 212 5.81 10.88 -34.90
N ALA A 213 6.90 10.29 -35.37
CA ALA A 213 6.97 9.70 -36.72
C ALA A 213 6.47 8.26 -36.73
N SER A 214 6.99 7.44 -35.80
CA SER A 214 6.64 6.01 -35.70
C SER A 214 5.45 5.70 -34.82
N GLN A 215 5.01 6.67 -33.99
CA GLN A 215 4.01 6.50 -32.95
C GLN A 215 4.35 5.40 -31.93
N GLN A 216 5.63 5.04 -31.85
CA GLN A 216 6.15 4.05 -30.93
C GLN A 216 6.77 4.69 -29.69
N ARG A 217 6.74 3.94 -28.60
CA ARG A 217 7.41 4.31 -27.36
C ARG A 217 8.93 4.21 -27.56
N GLN A 218 9.62 5.34 -27.45
CA GLN A 218 11.09 5.41 -27.46
C GLN A 218 11.60 5.66 -26.04
N ILE A 219 12.48 4.77 -25.57
CA ILE A 219 13.08 4.88 -24.24
C ILE A 219 14.27 5.81 -24.28
N ILE A 220 14.27 6.77 -23.37
CA ILE A 220 15.36 7.77 -23.20
C ILE A 220 16.36 7.26 -22.16
N ALA A 221 15.85 6.78 -21.03
CA ALA A 221 16.63 6.19 -19.96
C ALA A 221 15.79 5.19 -19.18
N GLN A 222 16.42 4.16 -18.64
CA GLN A 222 15.72 3.17 -17.84
C GLN A 222 16.68 2.51 -16.86
N SER A 223 16.11 1.92 -15.79
CA SER A 223 16.80 0.99 -14.91
C SER A 223 17.07 -0.35 -15.62
N ALA A 224 17.79 -1.26 -14.96
CA ALA A 224 18.10 -2.58 -15.52
C ALA A 224 16.85 -3.39 -15.93
N LYS A 225 15.72 -3.15 -15.27
CA LYS A 225 14.44 -3.75 -15.59
C LYS A 225 13.41 -2.69 -15.98
N LEU A 226 12.55 -3.01 -16.92
CA LEU A 226 11.40 -2.16 -17.25
C LEU A 226 10.33 -2.29 -16.16
N PRO A 227 9.78 -1.17 -15.67
CA PRO A 227 8.70 -1.22 -14.72
C PRO A 227 7.43 -1.82 -15.33
N LEU A 228 6.84 -2.81 -14.65
CA LEU A 228 5.59 -3.43 -15.05
C LEU A 228 4.42 -2.83 -14.26
N GLY A 229 3.43 -2.31 -14.98
CA GLY A 229 2.24 -1.69 -14.36
C GLY A 229 2.60 -0.44 -13.56
N SER A 230 3.44 0.44 -14.15
CA SER A 230 4.03 1.61 -13.51
C SER A 230 3.03 2.69 -13.10
N ALA A 231 3.43 3.51 -12.13
CA ALA A 231 2.87 4.82 -11.90
C ALA A 231 3.57 5.80 -12.86
N ASP A 232 2.81 6.45 -13.72
CA ASP A 232 3.31 7.30 -14.78
C ASP A 232 3.10 8.77 -14.42
N PHE A 233 4.15 9.58 -14.62
CA PHE A 233 4.08 11.02 -14.47
C PHE A 233 4.56 11.71 -15.74
N ASP A 234 3.73 12.58 -16.28
CA ASP A 234 4.00 13.31 -17.51
C ASP A 234 4.72 14.63 -17.23
N LEU A 235 5.83 14.85 -17.93
CA LEU A 235 6.56 16.12 -17.91
C LEU A 235 6.46 16.80 -19.28
N LYS A 236 6.23 18.10 -19.25
CA LYS A 236 6.15 18.92 -20.46
C LYS A 236 7.56 19.37 -20.86
N VAL A 237 7.93 19.04 -22.08
CA VAL A 237 9.11 19.59 -22.75
C VAL A 237 8.65 20.44 -23.95
N PRO A 238 9.47 21.33 -24.50
CA PRO A 238 9.08 22.08 -25.70
C PRO A 238 8.57 21.14 -26.79
N ASN A 239 7.39 21.43 -27.36
CA ASN A 239 6.72 20.70 -28.46
C ASN A 239 6.47 19.19 -28.24
N ALA A 240 6.73 18.65 -27.05
CA ALA A 240 6.57 17.23 -26.77
C ALA A 240 6.15 16.95 -25.30
N LYS A 241 5.83 15.71 -25.05
CA LYS A 241 5.55 15.19 -23.71
C LYS A 241 6.43 13.97 -23.47
N TRP A 242 7.17 14.00 -22.37
CA TRP A 242 7.89 12.84 -21.88
C TRP A 242 7.16 12.24 -20.69
N THR A 243 7.35 10.97 -20.44
CA THR A 243 6.72 10.27 -19.31
C THR A 243 7.78 9.54 -18.50
N LEU A 244 7.79 9.77 -17.19
CA LEU A 244 8.57 9.01 -16.24
C LEU A 244 7.66 7.96 -15.58
N SER A 245 7.95 6.69 -15.84
CA SER A 245 7.27 5.54 -15.29
C SER A 245 8.08 4.97 -14.14
N VAL A 246 7.43 4.71 -12.98
CA VAL A 246 8.09 4.14 -11.79
C VAL A 246 7.24 3.00 -11.24
N ALA A 247 7.87 1.88 -10.89
CA ALA A 247 7.22 0.75 -10.22
C ALA A 247 8.17 0.08 -9.23
N PRO A 248 7.66 -0.57 -8.15
CA PRO A 248 8.49 -1.34 -7.24
C PRO A 248 9.21 -2.49 -7.99
N THR A 249 10.49 -2.70 -7.72
CA THR A 249 11.29 -3.78 -8.32
C THR A 249 10.72 -5.17 -8.00
N SER A 250 10.10 -5.33 -6.83
CA SER A 250 9.39 -6.56 -6.41
C SER A 250 7.99 -6.70 -7.04
N GLY A 251 7.52 -5.68 -7.79
CA GLY A 251 6.14 -5.57 -8.25
C GLY A 251 5.18 -5.08 -7.17
N TRP A 252 3.92 -4.85 -7.56
CA TRP A 252 2.87 -4.31 -6.68
C TRP A 252 2.32 -5.33 -5.68
N ALA A 253 2.49 -6.63 -5.93
CA ALA A 253 2.06 -7.71 -5.06
C ALA A 253 3.18 -8.09 -4.09
N ASP A 254 2.81 -8.30 -2.84
CA ASP A 254 3.67 -8.92 -1.84
C ASP A 254 3.15 -10.33 -1.51
N PRO A 255 3.57 -11.36 -2.27
CA PRO A 255 3.07 -12.72 -2.08
C PRO A 255 3.48 -13.31 -0.72
N GLN A 256 4.61 -12.89 -0.16
CA GLN A 256 5.07 -13.37 1.15
C GLN A 256 4.25 -12.77 2.29
N GLY A 257 4.05 -11.46 2.30
CA GLY A 257 3.20 -10.78 3.28
C GLY A 257 1.74 -11.24 3.19
N LEU A 258 1.22 -11.45 1.99
CA LEU A 258 -0.14 -11.97 1.79
C LEU A 258 -0.29 -13.40 2.32
N SER A 259 0.65 -14.30 2.03
CA SER A 259 0.61 -15.69 2.51
C SER A 259 0.70 -15.76 4.03
N LEU A 260 1.55 -14.94 4.66
CA LEU A 260 1.64 -14.85 6.12
C LEU A 260 0.34 -14.34 6.73
N SER A 261 -0.25 -13.30 6.14
CA SER A 261 -1.51 -12.74 6.62
C SER A 261 -2.65 -13.76 6.55
N ILE A 262 -2.74 -14.53 5.46
CA ILE A 262 -3.72 -15.61 5.30
C ILE A 262 -3.49 -16.72 6.33
N ALA A 263 -2.24 -17.13 6.56
CA ALA A 263 -1.91 -18.16 7.56
C ALA A 263 -2.29 -17.75 8.98
N LEU A 264 -1.98 -16.51 9.37
CA LEU A 264 -2.35 -15.94 10.68
C LEU A 264 -3.88 -15.83 10.82
N ALA A 265 -4.58 -15.39 9.80
CA ALA A 265 -6.04 -15.29 9.77
C ALA A 265 -6.70 -16.66 9.93
N ALA A 266 -6.20 -17.69 9.25
CA ALA A 266 -6.68 -19.06 9.37
C ALA A 266 -6.45 -19.63 10.78
N LEU A 267 -5.24 -19.44 11.32
CA LEU A 267 -4.91 -19.87 12.69
C LEU A 267 -5.85 -19.22 13.73
N PHE A 268 -6.05 -17.91 13.62
CA PHE A 268 -6.94 -17.17 14.51
C PHE A 268 -8.39 -17.67 14.43
N SER A 269 -8.89 -17.93 13.23
CA SER A 269 -10.23 -18.47 13.01
C SER A 269 -10.41 -19.87 13.64
N VAL A 270 -9.39 -20.71 13.55
CA VAL A 270 -9.40 -22.05 14.18
C VAL A 270 -9.43 -21.93 15.71
N LEU A 271 -8.61 -21.04 16.28
CA LEU A 271 -8.57 -20.82 17.73
C LEU A 271 -9.91 -20.29 18.27
N LEU A 272 -10.54 -19.34 17.57
CA LEU A 272 -11.87 -18.84 17.95
C LEU A 272 -12.94 -19.91 17.89
N ALA A 273 -12.94 -20.71 16.84
CA ALA A 273 -13.89 -21.82 16.68
C ALA A 273 -13.72 -22.88 17.77
N TYR A 274 -12.46 -23.22 18.09
CA TYR A 274 -12.17 -24.15 19.18
C TYR A 274 -12.62 -23.62 20.54
N GLY A 275 -12.31 -22.35 20.84
CA GLY A 275 -12.79 -21.71 22.07
C GLY A 275 -14.30 -21.68 22.18
N ALA A 276 -15.01 -21.32 21.10
CA ALA A 276 -16.48 -21.32 21.09
C ALA A 276 -17.06 -22.73 21.28
N LYS A 277 -16.46 -23.74 20.64
CA LYS A 277 -16.87 -25.15 20.85
C LYS A 277 -16.69 -25.58 22.32
N GLN A 278 -15.57 -25.26 22.96
CA GLN A 278 -15.26 -25.62 24.33
C GLN A 278 -16.20 -24.92 25.32
N THR A 279 -16.40 -23.61 25.15
CA THR A 279 -17.31 -22.84 26.01
C THR A 279 -18.75 -23.37 25.93
N GLN A 280 -19.22 -23.75 24.75
CA GLN A 280 -20.54 -24.35 24.58
C GLN A 280 -20.61 -25.74 25.20
N ALA A 281 -19.57 -26.56 25.06
CA ALA A 281 -19.52 -27.89 25.68
C ALA A 281 -19.53 -27.82 27.21
N THR A 282 -18.76 -26.89 27.80
CA THR A 282 -18.76 -26.69 29.28
C THR A 282 -20.11 -26.18 29.80
N ARG A 283 -20.77 -25.26 29.07
CA ARG A 283 -22.12 -24.77 29.43
C ARG A 283 -23.16 -25.90 29.41
N LEU A 284 -23.11 -26.78 28.42
CA LEU A 284 -24.04 -27.91 28.36
C LEU A 284 -23.78 -28.92 29.45
N ARG A 285 -22.50 -29.21 29.79
CA ARG A 285 -22.16 -30.09 30.93
C ARG A 285 -22.61 -29.50 32.25
N ALA A 286 -22.40 -28.20 32.48
CA ALA A 286 -22.86 -27.53 33.70
C ALA A 286 -24.37 -27.57 33.86
N LYS A 287 -25.12 -27.35 32.76
CA LYS A 287 -26.59 -27.51 32.80
C LYS A 287 -27.05 -28.94 33.10
N GLY A 288 -26.36 -29.94 32.51
CA GLY A 288 -26.64 -31.35 32.82
C GLY A 288 -26.45 -31.68 34.31
N LEU A 289 -25.27 -31.30 34.86
CA LEU A 289 -25.01 -31.49 36.31
C LEU A 289 -26.03 -30.79 37.21
N GLN A 290 -26.46 -29.57 36.84
CA GLN A 290 -27.49 -28.86 37.60
C GLN A 290 -28.84 -29.59 37.62
N VAL A 291 -29.23 -30.20 36.49
CA VAL A 291 -30.44 -31.02 36.40
C VAL A 291 -30.32 -32.28 37.27
N ASP A 292 -29.18 -32.97 37.20
CA ASP A 292 -28.93 -34.17 38.00
C ASP A 292 -28.96 -33.87 39.49
N VAL A 293 -28.30 -32.78 39.93
CA VAL A 293 -28.33 -32.34 41.35
C VAL A 293 -29.75 -32.01 41.80
N ASN A 294 -30.53 -31.29 40.98
CA ASN A 294 -31.90 -30.97 41.33
C ASN A 294 -32.78 -32.22 41.39
N THR A 295 -32.57 -33.21 40.51
CA THR A 295 -33.31 -34.48 40.53
C THR A 295 -33.00 -35.27 41.80
N GLN A 296 -31.72 -35.42 42.15
CA GLN A 296 -31.30 -36.10 43.39
C GLN A 296 -31.84 -35.42 44.65
N ALA A 297 -31.79 -34.06 44.66
CA ALA A 297 -32.37 -33.32 45.79
C ALA A 297 -33.89 -33.56 45.95
N SER A 298 -34.63 -33.59 44.82
CA SER A 298 -36.05 -33.88 44.84
C SER A 298 -36.38 -35.31 45.27
N GLU A 299 -35.59 -36.31 44.87
CA GLU A 299 -35.69 -37.69 45.28
C GLU A 299 -35.44 -37.84 46.77
N LEU A 300 -34.39 -37.19 47.31
CA LEU A 300 -34.10 -37.16 48.75
C LEU A 300 -35.22 -36.55 49.55
N VAL A 301 -35.85 -35.46 49.12
CA VAL A 301 -36.97 -34.82 49.75
C VAL A 301 -38.16 -35.78 49.74
N ALA A 302 -38.46 -36.43 48.63
CA ALA A 302 -39.59 -37.38 48.52
C ALA A 302 -39.38 -38.62 49.41
N LEU A 303 -38.11 -39.12 49.46
CA LEU A 303 -37.82 -40.27 50.37
C LEU A 303 -37.97 -39.90 51.83
N ASN A 304 -37.47 -38.70 52.21
CA ASN A 304 -37.58 -38.22 53.57
C ASN A 304 -39.05 -38.02 53.99
N GLN A 305 -39.87 -37.44 53.10
CA GLN A 305 -41.32 -37.33 53.31
C GLN A 305 -42.02 -38.72 53.50
N ARG A 306 -41.59 -39.69 52.66
CA ARG A 306 -42.11 -41.06 52.74
C ARG A 306 -41.70 -41.74 54.01
N LEU A 307 -40.47 -41.56 54.49
CA LEU A 307 -40.03 -42.06 55.80
C LEU A 307 -40.83 -41.43 56.93
N GLN A 308 -41.01 -40.12 56.97
CA GLN A 308 -41.79 -39.43 57.96
C GLN A 308 -43.28 -39.93 58.00
N SER A 309 -43.94 -40.01 56.83
CA SER A 309 -45.28 -40.50 56.74
C SER A 309 -45.40 -41.96 57.18
N THR A 310 -44.38 -42.78 57.02
CA THR A 310 -44.33 -44.15 57.48
C THR A 310 -44.19 -44.19 59.01
N LEU A 311 -43.33 -43.34 59.56
CA LEU A 311 -43.19 -43.18 61.01
C LEU A 311 -44.49 -42.66 61.68
N ASP A 312 -45.15 -41.68 61.06
CA ASP A 312 -46.41 -41.12 61.51
C ASP A 312 -47.61 -42.14 61.47
N ALA A 313 -47.53 -43.12 60.56
CA ALA A 313 -48.53 -44.18 60.43
C ALA A 313 -48.32 -45.30 61.45
N LEU A 314 -47.21 -45.37 62.16
CA LEU A 314 -47.02 -46.29 63.27
C LEU A 314 -47.78 -45.77 64.49
N SER A 315 -48.75 -46.53 64.90
CA SER A 315 -49.58 -46.17 66.05
C SER A 315 -48.90 -46.32 67.41
N ASP A 316 -47.63 -46.78 67.39
CA ASP A 316 -46.86 -47.12 68.55
C ASP A 316 -45.84 -46.05 68.92
N LEU A 317 -45.36 -46.06 70.15
CA LEU A 317 -44.26 -45.24 70.63
C LEU A 317 -42.94 -45.76 70.08
N LEU A 318 -42.22 -44.97 69.33
CA LEU A 318 -40.86 -45.29 68.82
C LEU A 318 -39.84 -44.47 69.60
N PHE A 319 -38.88 -45.16 70.20
CA PHE A 319 -37.75 -44.53 70.91
C PHE A 319 -36.45 -44.97 70.28
N GLU A 320 -35.59 -44.02 70.04
CA GLU A 320 -34.18 -44.28 69.72
C GLU A 320 -33.34 -44.02 70.96
N THR A 321 -32.51 -45.02 71.36
CA THR A 321 -31.67 -44.90 72.55
C THR A 321 -30.21 -45.17 72.18
N ASP A 322 -29.27 -44.58 72.96
CA ASP A 322 -27.86 -44.95 72.93
C ASP A 322 -27.64 -46.31 73.68
N LEU A 323 -26.36 -46.77 73.67
CA LEU A 323 -25.97 -48.03 74.34
C LEU A 323 -26.17 -47.98 75.87
N ASP A 324 -26.27 -46.80 76.48
CA ASP A 324 -26.47 -46.58 77.90
C ASP A 324 -27.94 -46.42 78.21
N GLY A 325 -28.86 -46.58 77.20
CA GLY A 325 -30.34 -46.53 77.37
C GLY A 325 -30.86 -45.10 77.49
N ARG A 326 -30.13 -44.08 77.06
CA ARG A 326 -30.61 -42.68 77.03
C ARG A 326 -31.38 -42.43 75.75
N TYR A 327 -32.51 -41.76 75.81
CA TYR A 327 -33.30 -41.38 74.65
C TYR A 327 -32.55 -40.38 73.76
N LEU A 328 -32.35 -40.76 72.53
CA LEU A 328 -31.76 -39.93 71.49
C LEU A 328 -32.86 -39.25 70.66
N ASP A 329 -33.92 -39.98 70.34
CA ASP A 329 -35.08 -39.44 69.65
C ASP A 329 -36.35 -40.15 70.18
N CYS A 330 -37.48 -39.46 70.07
CA CYS A 330 -38.76 -39.99 70.50
C CYS A 330 -39.82 -39.53 69.48
N HIS A 331 -40.36 -40.47 68.74
CA HIS A 331 -41.44 -40.23 67.79
C HIS A 331 -42.76 -40.90 68.28
N SER A 332 -43.81 -40.09 68.42
CA SER A 332 -45.12 -40.57 68.74
C SER A 332 -46.21 -39.72 68.10
N PRO A 333 -47.09 -40.27 67.31
CA PRO A 333 -48.31 -39.58 66.83
C PRO A 333 -49.32 -39.29 67.95
N ARG A 334 -49.18 -39.95 69.07
CA ARG A 334 -50.04 -39.82 70.26
C ARG A 334 -49.20 -39.32 71.44
N SER A 335 -49.18 -37.99 71.60
CA SER A 335 -48.46 -37.37 72.73
C SER A 335 -49.03 -37.67 74.08
N ASP A 336 -50.26 -38.14 74.11
CA ASP A 336 -50.96 -38.59 75.35
C ASP A 336 -50.42 -39.89 75.95
N LEU A 337 -49.65 -40.65 75.19
CA LEU A 337 -49.01 -41.89 75.65
C LEU A 337 -47.58 -41.68 76.15
N LEU A 338 -47.03 -40.51 76.00
CA LEU A 338 -45.71 -40.19 76.53
C LEU A 338 -45.76 -39.84 78.00
N PRO A 339 -44.84 -40.37 78.82
CA PRO A 339 -44.83 -40.10 80.29
C PRO A 339 -44.38 -38.64 80.57
N ALA A 340 -43.77 -37.94 79.65
CA ALA A 340 -43.42 -36.55 79.71
C ALA A 340 -43.28 -35.99 78.26
N PRO A 341 -43.34 -34.65 78.03
CA PRO A 341 -43.11 -34.08 76.70
C PRO A 341 -41.76 -34.56 76.09
N SER A 342 -41.76 -34.88 74.79
CA SER A 342 -40.60 -35.49 74.12
C SER A 342 -39.28 -34.71 74.34
N ALA A 343 -39.35 -33.41 74.48
CA ALA A 343 -38.14 -32.56 74.73
C ALA A 343 -37.54 -32.81 76.14
N GLU A 344 -38.37 -33.31 77.12
CA GLU A 344 -37.90 -33.63 78.46
C GLU A 344 -37.39 -35.06 78.60
N LEU A 345 -37.63 -35.91 77.62
CA LEU A 345 -37.14 -37.29 77.57
C LEU A 345 -35.74 -37.40 77.04
N LEU A 346 -35.38 -36.54 76.15
CA LEU A 346 -34.06 -36.58 75.47
C LEU A 346 -32.91 -36.49 76.47
N GLY A 347 -31.93 -37.40 76.33
CA GLY A 347 -30.72 -37.52 77.19
C GLY A 347 -30.92 -38.18 78.53
N LYS A 348 -32.14 -38.53 78.90
CA LYS A 348 -32.48 -39.26 80.16
C LYS A 348 -32.65 -40.74 79.88
N THR A 349 -32.41 -41.59 80.90
CA THR A 349 -32.68 -43.02 80.82
C THR A 349 -34.13 -43.33 81.29
N LEU A 350 -34.67 -44.51 80.89
CA LEU A 350 -36.02 -44.96 81.26
C LEU A 350 -36.27 -44.87 82.75
N HIS A 351 -35.26 -45.21 83.59
CA HIS A 351 -35.42 -45.15 85.07
C HIS A 351 -35.44 -43.72 85.61
N GLN A 352 -35.00 -42.71 84.89
CA GLN A 352 -35.06 -41.30 85.28
C GLN A 352 -36.42 -40.64 84.93
N VAL A 353 -37.13 -41.24 83.99
CA VAL A 353 -38.39 -40.70 83.49
C VAL A 353 -39.63 -41.35 84.09
N LEU A 354 -39.58 -42.65 84.49
CA LEU A 354 -40.63 -43.35 85.14
C LEU A 354 -40.30 -43.49 86.63
N PRO A 355 -41.01 -42.78 87.51
CA PRO A 355 -40.85 -43.02 88.95
C PRO A 355 -41.38 -44.42 89.30
N VAL A 356 -40.62 -45.19 90.04
CA VAL A 356 -41.01 -46.49 90.56
C VAL A 356 -42.09 -46.35 91.63
#